data_b5eacd987a04c3d57818d2b7db110d89
#
_entry.id   b5eacd987a04c3d57818d2b7db110d89
#
_cell.length_a   1.000
_cell.length_b   1.000
_cell.length_c   1.000
_cell.angle_alpha   90.00
_cell.angle_beta   90.00
_cell.angle_gamma   90.00
#
_symmetry.space_group_name_H-M   'P 1'
#
loop_
_entity.id
_entity.type
_entity.pdbx_description
1 polymer ?
#
loop_
_entity_poly.entity_id
_entity_poly.type
_entity_poly.pdbx_seq_one_letter_code
_entity_poly.pdbx_strand_id
1 'polypeptide(L)'
;MNSVGIDISKGKSMVAALRPMGEVALSPKEYPHTAIGLEQMAYDIISLGENTRVIMEATGRYHEPVAVALHEYGIFVCVLNPILIHQSGGGSVRKVKSDKKDAIKIAKYGLDNWTDLQEYASVDILRQQLKLYSRQYNLYMKNVVALKNNLLALTDKVFPGVNELFDSPEKTNGHQKWVDFIYAFWHCDCICRVSENAFSQRYQKWCKRNQYHFSSQKASDIYTASCGHFTTLPKNSNTKFLVTTAAKQLTSINENIALLKAEIFSLAKQLPEYDVVMEMFGVGEITGAQLMAEIGDVRRFPNRSSLVAFAGVDPSVNQSGKYNAHSNSTTKRGSSHLRKTLFQIVSTYVKCSPVDEPLYQFICKKRSEGKPYYVYMTAAENKFLRIYYARVKECLNA
;
A
#
# COMPACT_ATOMS: atom_id res chain seq x y z
N MET A 1 -24.03 -2.64 -31.53
CA MET A 1 -23.39 -1.96 -30.39
C MET A 1 -24.22 -2.23 -29.16
N ASN A 2 -23.71 -3.06 -28.24
CA ASN A 2 -24.41 -3.43 -27.01
C ASN A 2 -23.55 -2.99 -25.81
N SER A 3 -24.08 -2.18 -24.92
CA SER A 3 -23.41 -1.77 -23.70
C SER A 3 -24.01 -2.52 -22.52
N VAL A 4 -23.20 -3.33 -21.85
CA VAL A 4 -23.59 -4.10 -20.69
C VAL A 4 -23.07 -3.38 -19.44
N GLY A 5 -23.97 -2.95 -18.58
CA GLY A 5 -23.65 -2.36 -17.30
C GLY A 5 -23.77 -3.39 -16.19
N ILE A 6 -22.74 -3.48 -15.36
CA ILE A 6 -22.72 -4.38 -14.22
C ILE A 6 -22.58 -3.57 -12.94
N ASP A 7 -23.58 -3.61 -12.08
CA ASP A 7 -23.51 -3.13 -10.70
C ASP A 7 -23.09 -4.29 -9.79
N ILE A 8 -21.96 -4.11 -9.11
CA ILE A 8 -21.26 -5.17 -8.37
C ILE A 8 -21.50 -5.03 -6.88
N SER A 9 -21.99 -6.09 -6.27
CA SER A 9 -22.16 -6.26 -4.82
C SER A 9 -21.31 -7.41 -4.29
N LYS A 10 -21.27 -7.59 -2.98
CA LYS A 10 -20.60 -8.74 -2.38
C LYS A 10 -21.34 -10.04 -2.73
N GLY A 11 -20.69 -10.90 -3.52
CA GLY A 11 -21.18 -12.23 -3.84
C GLY A 11 -22.20 -12.31 -4.98
N LYS A 12 -22.61 -11.18 -5.57
CA LYS A 12 -23.56 -11.12 -6.69
C LYS A 12 -23.40 -9.84 -7.51
N SER A 13 -23.89 -9.85 -8.74
CA SER A 13 -23.92 -8.69 -9.63
C SER A 13 -25.29 -8.55 -10.28
N MET A 14 -25.74 -7.30 -10.47
CA MET A 14 -26.89 -6.95 -11.29
C MET A 14 -26.39 -6.53 -12.67
N VAL A 15 -26.89 -7.17 -13.72
CA VAL A 15 -26.45 -6.97 -15.11
C VAL A 15 -27.63 -6.49 -15.95
N ALA A 16 -27.42 -5.46 -16.76
CA ALA A 16 -28.37 -4.97 -17.75
C ALA A 16 -27.64 -4.58 -19.03
N ALA A 17 -28.26 -4.77 -20.19
CA ALA A 17 -27.67 -4.36 -21.46
C ALA A 17 -28.61 -3.41 -22.22
N LEU A 18 -27.99 -2.36 -22.77
CA LEU A 18 -28.67 -1.37 -23.60
C LEU A 18 -28.04 -1.32 -24.99
N ARG A 19 -28.87 -1.03 -25.99
CA ARG A 19 -28.50 -0.62 -27.35
C ARG A 19 -28.67 0.89 -27.52
N PRO A 20 -28.16 1.46 -28.64
CA PRO A 20 -28.41 2.85 -28.99
C PRO A 20 -29.88 3.20 -28.90
N MET A 21 -30.20 4.46 -28.60
CA MET A 21 -31.56 4.97 -28.38
C MET A 21 -32.26 4.45 -27.10
N GLY A 22 -31.57 3.68 -26.25
CA GLY A 22 -32.10 3.20 -24.98
C GLY A 22 -32.90 1.89 -25.08
N GLU A 23 -32.80 1.18 -26.19
CA GLU A 23 -33.40 -0.16 -26.35
C GLU A 23 -32.77 -1.12 -25.33
N VAL A 24 -33.63 -1.86 -24.62
CA VAL A 24 -33.17 -2.85 -23.62
C VAL A 24 -32.87 -4.18 -24.33
N ALA A 25 -31.60 -4.52 -24.44
CA ALA A 25 -31.13 -5.77 -25.03
C ALA A 25 -31.11 -6.92 -24.00
N LEU A 26 -30.83 -6.62 -22.73
CA LEU A 26 -30.92 -7.54 -21.60
C LEU A 26 -31.56 -6.81 -20.42
N SER A 27 -32.74 -7.31 -19.99
CA SER A 27 -33.42 -6.81 -18.79
C SER A 27 -32.58 -7.07 -17.54
N PRO A 28 -32.65 -6.20 -16.52
CA PRO A 28 -31.85 -6.37 -15.30
C PRO A 28 -32.02 -7.76 -14.69
N LYS A 29 -30.93 -8.52 -14.66
CA LYS A 29 -30.83 -9.89 -14.15
C LYS A 29 -29.69 -10.01 -13.15
N GLU A 30 -29.93 -10.73 -12.06
CA GLU A 30 -28.96 -10.99 -11.02
C GLU A 30 -28.16 -12.28 -11.29
N TYR A 31 -26.83 -12.24 -11.07
CA TYR A 31 -25.95 -13.39 -11.19
C TYR A 31 -25.10 -13.52 -9.92
N PRO A 32 -25.03 -14.73 -9.31
CA PRO A 32 -24.15 -15.00 -8.18
C PRO A 32 -22.68 -15.07 -8.64
N HIS A 33 -21.74 -14.70 -7.76
CA HIS A 33 -20.30 -14.83 -8.01
C HIS A 33 -19.80 -16.26 -7.74
N THR A 34 -20.50 -17.26 -8.27
CA THR A 34 -20.05 -18.65 -8.33
C THR A 34 -19.53 -18.95 -9.73
N ALA A 35 -18.73 -20.02 -9.90
CA ALA A 35 -18.25 -20.41 -11.24
C ALA A 35 -19.39 -20.54 -12.24
N ILE A 36 -20.45 -21.27 -11.86
CA ILE A 36 -21.65 -21.46 -12.70
C ILE A 36 -22.37 -20.14 -12.98
N GLY A 37 -22.49 -19.26 -11.98
CA GLY A 37 -23.16 -17.97 -12.15
C GLY A 37 -22.39 -17.01 -13.06
N LEU A 38 -21.05 -16.99 -12.99
CA LEU A 38 -20.20 -16.18 -13.87
C LEU A 38 -20.16 -16.75 -15.29
N GLU A 39 -20.16 -18.07 -15.44
CA GLU A 39 -20.28 -18.75 -16.73
C GLU A 39 -21.61 -18.40 -17.42
N GLN A 40 -22.74 -18.51 -16.70
CA GLN A 40 -24.06 -18.13 -17.23
C GLN A 40 -24.10 -16.64 -17.61
N MET A 41 -23.50 -15.75 -16.82
CA MET A 41 -23.36 -14.33 -17.14
C MET A 41 -22.59 -14.14 -18.45
N ALA A 42 -21.47 -14.84 -18.63
CA ALA A 42 -20.65 -14.75 -19.82
C ALA A 42 -21.44 -15.21 -21.07
N TYR A 43 -22.14 -16.35 -21.00
CA TYR A 43 -22.97 -16.85 -22.10
C TYR A 43 -24.12 -15.89 -22.48
N ASP A 44 -24.83 -15.34 -21.48
CA ASP A 44 -25.88 -14.37 -21.72
C ASP A 44 -25.35 -13.10 -22.41
N ILE A 45 -24.14 -12.66 -22.02
CA ILE A 45 -23.46 -11.49 -22.64
C ILE A 45 -22.98 -11.79 -24.07
N ILE A 46 -22.38 -12.97 -24.30
CA ILE A 46 -21.93 -13.40 -25.64
C ILE A 46 -23.09 -13.51 -26.60
N SER A 47 -24.26 -13.96 -26.13
CA SER A 47 -25.46 -14.08 -26.95
C SER A 47 -25.99 -12.76 -27.52
N LEU A 48 -25.54 -11.61 -26.97
CA LEU A 48 -25.90 -10.28 -27.48
C LEU A 48 -25.22 -9.93 -28.81
N GLY A 49 -24.11 -10.64 -29.16
CA GLY A 49 -23.36 -10.50 -30.42
C GLY A 49 -22.02 -9.78 -30.27
N GLU A 50 -21.26 -9.77 -31.37
CA GLU A 50 -19.83 -9.38 -31.39
C GLU A 50 -19.52 -7.93 -30.95
N ASN A 51 -20.42 -7.00 -31.17
CA ASN A 51 -20.18 -5.59 -30.82
C ASN A 51 -20.71 -5.26 -29.42
N THR A 52 -20.24 -6.03 -28.42
CA THR A 52 -20.65 -5.94 -27.02
C THR A 52 -19.48 -5.50 -26.15
N ARG A 53 -19.69 -4.48 -25.30
CA ARG A 53 -18.73 -4.05 -24.29
C ARG A 53 -19.38 -4.06 -22.92
N VAL A 54 -18.63 -4.59 -21.95
CA VAL A 54 -19.03 -4.67 -20.54
C VAL A 54 -18.38 -3.54 -19.77
N ILE A 55 -19.19 -2.83 -19.00
CA ILE A 55 -18.75 -1.72 -18.14
C ILE A 55 -19.14 -2.04 -16.71
N MET A 56 -18.21 -1.87 -15.77
CA MET A 56 -18.45 -2.03 -14.34
C MET A 56 -17.71 -0.99 -13.51
N GLU A 57 -18.23 -0.72 -12.32
CA GLU A 57 -17.53 0.15 -11.36
C GLU A 57 -16.48 -0.63 -10.56
N ALA A 58 -15.33 0.02 -10.27
CA ALA A 58 -14.31 -0.50 -9.37
C ALA A 58 -14.82 -0.49 -7.91
N THR A 59 -15.65 -1.46 -7.54
CA THR A 59 -16.23 -1.57 -6.19
C THR A 59 -15.31 -2.41 -5.30
N GLY A 60 -14.35 -1.76 -4.65
CA GLY A 60 -13.36 -2.41 -3.80
C GLY A 60 -12.64 -3.54 -4.53
N ARG A 61 -12.75 -4.78 -4.01
CA ARG A 61 -12.19 -6.02 -4.61
C ARG A 61 -13.24 -6.91 -5.24
N TYR A 62 -14.53 -6.55 -5.16
CA TYR A 62 -15.61 -7.42 -5.59
C TYR A 62 -15.77 -7.49 -7.11
N HIS A 63 -15.26 -6.49 -7.84
CA HIS A 63 -15.28 -6.49 -9.31
C HIS A 63 -14.19 -7.39 -9.93
N GLU A 64 -13.08 -7.65 -9.21
CA GLU A 64 -11.93 -8.39 -9.75
C GLU A 64 -12.31 -9.80 -10.26
N PRO A 65 -13.04 -10.66 -9.51
CA PRO A 65 -13.41 -11.99 -10.00
C PRO A 65 -14.30 -11.93 -11.24
N VAL A 66 -15.22 -10.95 -11.31
CA VAL A 66 -16.12 -10.77 -12.44
C VAL A 66 -15.36 -10.30 -13.68
N ALA A 67 -14.47 -9.31 -13.51
CA ALA A 67 -13.66 -8.79 -14.61
C ALA A 67 -12.73 -9.87 -15.19
N VAL A 68 -12.07 -10.64 -14.33
CA VAL A 68 -11.18 -11.74 -14.74
C VAL A 68 -11.98 -12.81 -15.48
N ALA A 69 -13.07 -13.32 -14.92
CA ALA A 69 -13.88 -14.36 -15.53
C ALA A 69 -14.39 -13.93 -16.90
N LEU A 70 -14.98 -12.73 -17.05
CA LEU A 70 -15.48 -12.25 -18.32
C LEU A 70 -14.37 -12.03 -19.35
N HIS A 71 -13.20 -11.57 -18.92
CA HIS A 71 -12.05 -11.40 -19.79
C HIS A 71 -11.50 -12.74 -20.30
N GLU A 72 -11.51 -13.81 -19.49
CA GLU A 72 -11.13 -15.18 -19.89
C GLU A 72 -12.07 -15.75 -20.97
N TYR A 73 -13.33 -15.32 -21.01
CA TYR A 73 -14.28 -15.63 -22.09
C TYR A 73 -14.11 -14.75 -23.34
N GLY A 74 -13.06 -13.91 -23.40
CA GLY A 74 -12.76 -13.03 -24.54
C GLY A 74 -13.73 -11.83 -24.66
N ILE A 75 -14.45 -11.50 -23.60
CA ILE A 75 -15.38 -10.38 -23.58
C ILE A 75 -14.60 -9.10 -23.29
N PHE A 76 -14.84 -8.02 -24.05
CA PHE A 76 -14.33 -6.69 -23.77
C PHE A 76 -14.92 -6.18 -22.45
N VAL A 77 -14.08 -6.00 -21.44
CA VAL A 77 -14.46 -5.50 -20.12
C VAL A 77 -13.80 -4.13 -19.87
N CYS A 78 -14.54 -3.17 -19.36
CA CYS A 78 -14.03 -1.87 -18.93
C CYS A 78 -14.36 -1.65 -17.45
N VAL A 79 -13.34 -1.46 -16.61
CA VAL A 79 -13.51 -1.17 -15.18
C VAL A 79 -13.28 0.32 -14.95
N LEU A 80 -14.29 1.03 -14.47
CA LEU A 80 -14.30 2.47 -14.32
C LEU A 80 -14.19 2.90 -12.85
N ASN A 81 -13.58 4.07 -12.64
CA ASN A 81 -13.64 4.72 -11.33
C ASN A 81 -15.09 5.17 -11.04
N PRO A 82 -15.68 4.82 -9.87
CA PRO A 82 -17.04 5.20 -9.50
C PRO A 82 -17.36 6.69 -9.65
N ILE A 83 -16.37 7.57 -9.48
CA ILE A 83 -16.51 9.02 -9.63
C ILE A 83 -17.00 9.41 -11.04
N LEU A 84 -16.55 8.71 -12.09
CA LEU A 84 -16.93 9.02 -13.48
C LEU A 84 -18.41 8.74 -13.72
N ILE A 85 -18.91 7.62 -13.23
CA ILE A 85 -20.33 7.22 -13.38
C ILE A 85 -21.22 8.12 -12.50
N HIS A 86 -20.77 8.51 -11.32
CA HIS A 86 -21.50 9.46 -10.48
C HIS A 86 -21.64 10.85 -11.10
N GLN A 87 -20.60 11.34 -11.77
CA GLN A 87 -20.61 12.66 -12.43
C GLN A 87 -21.52 12.71 -13.67
N SER A 88 -21.64 11.60 -14.40
CA SER A 88 -22.50 11.51 -15.60
C SER A 88 -24.01 11.37 -15.30
N GLY A 89 -24.39 11.09 -14.05
CA GLY A 89 -25.76 10.79 -13.65
C GLY A 89 -26.65 11.98 -13.24
N GLY A 90 -26.33 13.19 -13.64
CA GLY A 90 -26.97 14.44 -13.17
C GLY A 90 -28.31 14.79 -13.85
N GLY A 91 -29.32 13.93 -13.93
CA GLY A 91 -30.56 14.28 -14.61
C GLY A 91 -31.88 13.81 -13.97
N SER A 92 -31.85 13.10 -12.84
CA SER A 92 -33.08 12.63 -12.21
C SER A 92 -33.40 13.36 -10.93
N VAL A 93 -34.53 14.07 -10.90
CA VAL A 93 -35.08 14.78 -9.74
C VAL A 93 -35.50 13.80 -8.62
N ARG A 94 -35.78 12.53 -8.96
CA ARG A 94 -36.14 11.49 -7.97
C ARG A 94 -34.93 10.60 -7.67
N LYS A 95 -34.40 10.68 -6.45
CA LYS A 95 -33.34 9.82 -5.93
C LYS A 95 -33.89 8.43 -5.55
N VAL A 96 -34.20 7.58 -6.56
CA VAL A 96 -34.51 6.16 -6.31
C VAL A 96 -33.26 5.36 -6.60
N LYS A 97 -32.60 4.86 -5.56
CA LYS A 97 -31.42 3.98 -5.67
C LYS A 97 -31.88 2.52 -5.68
N SER A 98 -31.51 1.76 -6.70
CA SER A 98 -31.67 0.31 -6.77
C SER A 98 -30.64 -0.27 -7.72
N ASP A 99 -30.11 -1.45 -7.43
CA ASP A 99 -29.08 -2.14 -8.20
C ASP A 99 -29.48 -2.27 -9.69
N LYS A 100 -30.78 -2.50 -9.99
CA LYS A 100 -31.31 -2.53 -11.36
C LYS A 100 -31.13 -1.20 -12.11
N LYS A 101 -31.37 -0.07 -11.43
CA LYS A 101 -31.20 1.26 -12.03
C LYS A 101 -29.73 1.63 -12.16
N ASP A 102 -28.91 1.19 -11.22
CA ASP A 102 -27.48 1.44 -11.24
C ASP A 102 -26.81 0.65 -12.38
N ALA A 103 -27.19 -0.62 -12.63
CA ALA A 103 -26.74 -1.38 -13.80
C ALA A 103 -27.15 -0.71 -15.14
N ILE A 104 -28.40 -0.23 -15.26
CA ILE A 104 -28.86 0.51 -16.45
C ILE A 104 -28.07 1.83 -16.63
N LYS A 105 -27.80 2.54 -15.54
CA LYS A 105 -27.02 3.79 -15.58
C LYS A 105 -25.59 3.55 -16.05
N ILE A 106 -24.96 2.46 -15.58
CA ILE A 106 -23.63 2.04 -16.04
C ILE A 106 -23.65 1.68 -17.52
N ALA A 107 -24.67 0.94 -17.97
CA ALA A 107 -24.84 0.60 -19.39
C ALA A 107 -25.00 1.87 -20.26
N LYS A 108 -25.81 2.82 -19.81
CA LYS A 108 -25.98 4.10 -20.51
C LYS A 108 -24.66 4.88 -20.61
N TYR A 109 -23.90 4.97 -19.51
CA TYR A 109 -22.58 5.58 -19.53
C TYR A 109 -21.67 4.97 -20.60
N GLY A 110 -21.70 3.64 -20.75
CA GLY A 110 -20.92 2.95 -21.77
C GLY A 110 -21.34 3.29 -23.19
N LEU A 111 -22.63 3.51 -23.47
CA LEU A 111 -23.09 4.00 -24.77
C LEU A 111 -22.61 5.43 -25.05
N ASP A 112 -22.77 6.31 -24.06
CA ASP A 112 -22.44 7.74 -24.19
C ASP A 112 -20.92 7.98 -24.37
N ASN A 113 -20.07 7.07 -23.86
CA ASN A 113 -18.60 7.18 -23.88
C ASN A 113 -17.93 6.02 -24.65
N TRP A 114 -18.61 5.42 -25.61
CA TRP A 114 -18.19 4.19 -26.29
C TRP A 114 -16.75 4.22 -26.84
N THR A 115 -16.34 5.31 -27.44
CA THR A 115 -15.01 5.49 -28.04
C THR A 115 -13.89 5.64 -27.01
N ASP A 116 -14.22 6.08 -25.81
CA ASP A 116 -13.26 6.35 -24.74
C ASP A 116 -13.08 5.19 -23.77
N LEU A 117 -13.88 4.11 -23.94
CA LEU A 117 -13.77 2.92 -23.11
C LEU A 117 -12.46 2.20 -23.36
N GLN A 118 -11.70 1.98 -22.29
CA GLN A 118 -10.44 1.21 -22.32
C GLN A 118 -10.68 -0.20 -21.81
N GLU A 119 -10.14 -1.16 -22.54
CA GLU A 119 -10.24 -2.56 -22.16
C GLU A 119 -9.46 -2.84 -20.87
N TYR A 120 -10.06 -3.65 -20.01
CA TYR A 120 -9.42 -4.17 -18.82
C TYR A 120 -8.23 -5.06 -19.22
N ALA A 121 -7.02 -4.60 -18.97
CA ALA A 121 -5.86 -5.44 -19.11
C ALA A 121 -5.80 -6.41 -17.93
N SER A 122 -5.76 -7.72 -18.21
CA SER A 122 -5.52 -8.72 -17.18
C SER A 122 -4.22 -8.35 -16.45
N VAL A 123 -4.32 -8.15 -15.15
CA VAL A 123 -3.12 -7.81 -14.37
C VAL A 123 -2.30 -9.08 -14.23
N ASP A 124 -1.04 -9.02 -14.61
CA ASP A 124 -0.07 -10.09 -14.39
C ASP A 124 -0.15 -10.59 -12.93
N ILE A 125 -0.31 -11.91 -12.78
CA ILE A 125 -0.47 -12.58 -11.47
C ILE A 125 0.69 -12.23 -10.54
N LEU A 126 1.92 -12.17 -11.07
CA LEU A 126 3.11 -11.81 -10.31
C LEU A 126 3.00 -10.39 -9.70
N ARG A 127 2.54 -9.42 -10.50
CA ARG A 127 2.34 -8.03 -10.05
C ARG A 127 1.16 -7.90 -9.08
N GLN A 128 0.10 -8.70 -9.25
CA GLN A 128 -1.00 -8.77 -8.28
C GLN A 128 -0.53 -9.31 -6.94
N GLN A 129 0.22 -10.42 -6.93
CA GLN A 129 0.79 -10.99 -5.73
C GLN A 129 1.71 -9.98 -5.04
N LEU A 130 2.65 -9.39 -5.78
CA LEU A 130 3.57 -8.38 -5.24
C LEU A 130 2.82 -7.20 -4.60
N LYS A 131 1.71 -6.78 -5.21
CA LYS A 131 0.84 -5.72 -4.67
C LYS A 131 0.18 -6.12 -3.35
N LEU A 132 -0.33 -7.35 -3.25
CA LEU A 132 -0.93 -7.87 -2.02
C LEU A 132 0.11 -7.99 -0.90
N TYR A 133 1.29 -8.56 -1.18
CA TYR A 133 2.40 -8.65 -0.22
C TYR A 133 2.84 -7.25 0.26
N SER A 134 3.00 -6.29 -0.66
CA SER A 134 3.37 -4.91 -0.34
C SER A 134 2.35 -4.21 0.55
N ARG A 135 1.07 -4.45 0.32
CA ARG A 135 -0.03 -3.90 1.15
C ARG A 135 -0.07 -4.56 2.53
N GLN A 136 0.14 -5.87 2.59
CA GLN A 136 0.25 -6.61 3.86
C GLN A 136 1.45 -6.12 4.68
N TYR A 137 2.62 -5.94 4.05
CA TYR A 137 3.79 -5.34 4.68
C TYR A 137 3.46 -3.95 5.29
N ASN A 138 2.80 -3.09 4.52
CA ASN A 138 2.41 -1.76 5.01
C ASN A 138 1.44 -1.82 6.20
N LEU A 139 0.53 -2.80 6.24
CA LEU A 139 -0.37 -3.04 7.37
C LEU A 139 0.43 -3.47 8.61
N TYR A 140 1.34 -4.44 8.46
CA TYR A 140 2.15 -4.93 9.57
C TYR A 140 3.07 -3.83 10.13
N MET A 141 3.66 -2.99 9.27
CA MET A 141 4.46 -1.84 9.73
C MET A 141 3.64 -0.84 10.58
N LYS A 142 2.37 -0.63 10.28
CA LYS A 142 1.48 0.18 11.14
C LYS A 142 1.26 -0.49 12.50
N ASN A 143 1.04 -1.81 12.49
CA ASN A 143 0.82 -2.58 13.71
C ASN A 143 2.09 -2.61 14.59
N VAL A 144 3.29 -2.71 13.99
CA VAL A 144 4.57 -2.62 14.73
C VAL A 144 4.64 -1.32 15.53
N VAL A 145 4.29 -0.18 14.92
CA VAL A 145 4.33 1.11 15.63
C VAL A 145 3.40 1.09 16.84
N ALA A 146 2.18 0.58 16.68
CA ALA A 146 1.21 0.48 17.79
C ALA A 146 1.69 -0.48 18.89
N LEU A 147 2.19 -1.66 18.52
CA LEU A 147 2.69 -2.66 19.47
C LEU A 147 3.95 -2.18 20.20
N LYS A 148 4.86 -1.51 19.49
CA LYS A 148 6.06 -0.92 20.09
C LYS A 148 5.71 0.14 21.12
N ASN A 149 4.80 1.06 20.77
CA ASN A 149 4.35 2.10 21.70
C ASN A 149 3.65 1.49 22.93
N ASN A 150 2.83 0.44 22.73
CA ASN A 150 2.21 -0.27 23.85
C ASN A 150 3.26 -0.94 24.76
N LEU A 151 4.26 -1.61 24.17
CA LEU A 151 5.33 -2.23 24.97
C LEU A 151 6.15 -1.18 25.72
N LEU A 152 6.49 -0.03 25.10
CA LEU A 152 7.17 1.07 25.77
C LEU A 152 6.36 1.60 26.97
N ALA A 153 5.07 1.82 26.81
CA ALA A 153 4.21 2.27 27.89
C ALA A 153 4.11 1.28 29.06
N LEU A 154 4.21 -0.04 28.76
CA LEU A 154 4.29 -1.07 29.80
C LEU A 154 5.68 -1.11 30.47
N THR A 155 6.76 -1.00 29.67
CA THR A 155 8.13 -1.02 30.21
C THR A 155 8.41 0.20 31.08
N ASP A 156 7.87 1.37 30.78
CA ASP A 156 7.98 2.57 31.63
C ASP A 156 7.43 2.36 33.06
N LYS A 157 6.57 1.35 33.24
CA LYS A 157 5.99 0.99 34.55
C LYS A 157 6.80 -0.04 35.32
N VAL A 158 7.64 -0.84 34.65
CA VAL A 158 8.38 -1.98 35.23
C VAL A 158 9.90 -1.90 35.07
N PHE A 159 10.38 -1.21 34.04
CA PHE A 159 11.77 -0.97 33.73
C PHE A 159 11.91 0.27 32.82
N PRO A 160 11.76 1.50 33.35
CA PRO A 160 11.84 2.71 32.54
C PRO A 160 13.15 2.79 31.76
N GLY A 161 13.09 3.27 30.50
CA GLY A 161 14.27 3.49 29.65
C GLY A 161 15.00 2.22 29.18
N VAL A 162 14.43 1.04 29.37
CA VAL A 162 15.10 -0.22 28.96
C VAL A 162 15.44 -0.28 27.48
N ASN A 163 14.63 0.33 26.62
CA ASN A 163 14.87 0.42 25.19
C ASN A 163 16.12 1.24 24.83
N GLU A 164 16.49 2.22 25.65
CA GLU A 164 17.64 3.11 25.45
C GLU A 164 18.97 2.44 25.85
N LEU A 165 18.89 1.35 26.62
CA LEU A 165 20.06 0.57 26.99
C LEU A 165 20.64 -0.27 25.83
N PHE A 166 19.96 -0.34 24.68
CA PHE A 166 20.36 -1.21 23.57
C PHE A 166 20.34 -0.50 22.23
N ASP A 167 21.53 -0.28 21.66
CA ASP A 167 21.73 0.35 20.34
C ASP A 167 21.89 -0.70 19.22
N SER A 168 21.66 -1.98 19.53
CA SER A 168 21.84 -3.05 18.54
C SER A 168 20.79 -2.98 17.45
N PRO A 169 21.17 -3.09 16.16
CA PRO A 169 20.22 -3.15 15.07
C PRO A 169 19.31 -4.37 15.18
N GLU A 170 18.16 -4.30 14.53
CA GLU A 170 17.26 -5.44 14.36
C GLU A 170 17.98 -6.55 13.59
N LYS A 171 17.80 -7.80 14.03
CA LYS A 171 18.33 -8.96 13.32
C LYS A 171 17.55 -9.19 12.02
N THR A 172 18.16 -9.90 11.08
CA THR A 172 17.53 -10.28 9.81
C THR A 172 16.23 -11.05 9.96
N ASN A 173 16.09 -11.80 11.07
CA ASN A 173 14.87 -12.51 11.44
C ASN A 173 13.83 -11.67 12.21
N GLY A 174 14.02 -10.37 12.35
CA GLY A 174 13.08 -9.45 13.01
C GLY A 174 13.24 -9.32 14.53
N HIS A 175 14.16 -10.05 15.16
CA HIS A 175 14.41 -9.93 16.59
C HIS A 175 15.12 -8.63 16.96
N GLN A 176 14.64 -7.95 17.99
CA GLN A 176 15.27 -6.75 18.59
C GLN A 176 15.79 -7.08 19.99
N LYS A 177 17.07 -6.78 20.26
CA LYS A 177 17.74 -7.17 21.50
C LYS A 177 17.02 -6.68 22.76
N TRP A 178 16.51 -5.44 22.76
CA TRP A 178 15.80 -4.90 23.92
C TRP A 178 14.44 -5.59 24.16
N VAL A 179 13.73 -6.00 23.09
CA VAL A 179 12.45 -6.72 23.20
C VAL A 179 12.68 -8.12 23.75
N ASP A 180 13.68 -8.85 23.23
CA ASP A 180 14.06 -10.17 23.74
C ASP A 180 14.57 -10.09 25.17
N PHE A 181 15.26 -8.99 25.50
CA PHE A 181 15.74 -8.76 26.85
C PHE A 181 14.58 -8.56 27.83
N ILE A 182 13.63 -7.67 27.53
CA ILE A 182 12.48 -7.42 28.40
C ILE A 182 11.53 -8.65 28.49
N TYR A 183 11.50 -9.48 27.47
CA TYR A 183 10.80 -10.77 27.57
C TYR A 183 11.40 -11.68 28.65
N ALA A 184 12.72 -11.69 28.79
CA ALA A 184 13.43 -12.52 29.78
C ALA A 184 13.54 -11.84 31.16
N PHE A 185 13.82 -10.54 31.19
CA PHE A 185 14.02 -9.71 32.38
C PHE A 185 12.95 -8.63 32.49
N TRP A 186 11.71 -9.06 32.61
CA TRP A 186 10.47 -8.26 32.43
C TRP A 186 10.21 -7.20 33.52
N HIS A 187 11.07 -7.08 34.55
CA HIS A 187 10.95 -6.13 35.67
C HIS A 187 12.34 -5.85 36.25
N CYS A 188 12.58 -4.61 36.72
CA CYS A 188 13.83 -4.25 37.39
C CYS A 188 14.22 -5.23 38.50
N ASP A 189 13.27 -5.67 39.31
CA ASP A 189 13.47 -6.65 40.39
C ASP A 189 13.94 -8.05 39.89
N CYS A 190 13.90 -8.35 38.62
CA CYS A 190 14.53 -9.57 38.09
C CYS A 190 16.06 -9.44 38.10
N ILE A 191 16.55 -8.22 38.22
CA ILE A 191 17.95 -7.83 38.12
C ILE A 191 18.47 -7.34 39.47
N CYS A 192 17.90 -6.28 40.05
CA CYS A 192 18.40 -5.63 41.24
C CYS A 192 18.25 -6.44 42.54
N ARG A 193 17.44 -7.51 42.55
CA ARG A 193 17.33 -8.43 43.74
C ARG A 193 18.41 -9.50 43.81
N VAL A 194 19.37 -9.54 42.88
CA VAL A 194 20.54 -10.38 42.90
C VAL A 194 21.80 -9.55 42.90
N SER A 195 22.95 -10.11 43.19
CA SER A 195 24.21 -9.36 43.09
C SER A 195 24.56 -9.08 41.62
N GLU A 196 25.29 -8.02 41.38
CA GLU A 196 25.74 -7.61 40.03
C GLU A 196 26.46 -8.76 39.31
N ASN A 197 27.34 -9.50 40.02
CA ASN A 197 28.05 -10.62 39.44
C ASN A 197 27.09 -11.74 39.03
N ALA A 198 26.10 -12.07 39.88
CA ALA A 198 25.08 -13.05 39.55
C ALA A 198 24.22 -12.65 38.35
N PHE A 199 23.86 -11.39 38.25
CA PHE A 199 23.17 -10.84 37.07
C PHE A 199 24.04 -10.93 35.82
N SER A 200 25.31 -10.49 35.90
CA SER A 200 26.25 -10.55 34.78
C SER A 200 26.39 -11.92 34.20
N GLN A 201 26.51 -12.97 35.07
CA GLN A 201 26.55 -14.36 34.62
C GLN A 201 25.23 -14.81 33.95
N ARG A 202 24.07 -14.40 34.49
CA ARG A 202 22.74 -14.69 33.85
C ARG A 202 22.61 -13.97 32.49
N TYR A 203 23.05 -12.73 32.41
CA TYR A 203 23.02 -11.95 31.17
C TYR A 203 23.99 -12.57 30.13
N GLN A 204 25.16 -13.01 30.52
CA GLN A 204 26.10 -13.71 29.65
C GLN A 204 25.50 -14.97 29.05
N LYS A 205 24.87 -15.83 29.89
CA LYS A 205 24.17 -17.03 29.44
C LYS A 205 23.03 -16.70 28.51
N TRP A 206 22.26 -15.63 28.79
CA TRP A 206 21.17 -15.18 27.96
C TRP A 206 21.68 -14.66 26.59
N CYS A 207 22.75 -13.84 26.57
CA CYS A 207 23.39 -13.40 25.34
C CYS A 207 23.84 -14.57 24.46
N LYS A 208 24.53 -15.56 25.05
CA LYS A 208 24.99 -16.76 24.35
C LYS A 208 23.82 -17.53 23.73
N ARG A 209 22.76 -17.77 24.51
CA ARG A 209 21.56 -18.51 24.05
C ARG A 209 20.86 -17.81 22.89
N ASN A 210 20.79 -16.49 22.94
CA ASN A 210 20.06 -15.68 21.94
C ASN A 210 21.00 -15.12 20.86
N GLN A 211 22.26 -15.55 20.78
CA GLN A 211 23.25 -15.11 19.79
C GLN A 211 23.42 -13.58 19.76
N TYR A 212 23.51 -12.98 20.95
CA TYR A 212 23.84 -11.57 21.13
C TYR A 212 25.27 -11.43 21.67
N HIS A 213 25.93 -10.34 21.28
CA HIS A 213 27.23 -9.99 21.86
C HIS A 213 27.08 -9.65 23.34
N PHE A 214 27.93 -10.26 24.18
CA PHE A 214 28.05 -9.95 25.62
C PHE A 214 29.12 -8.87 25.84
N SER A 215 28.84 -7.94 26.76
CA SER A 215 29.77 -6.99 27.30
C SER A 215 29.58 -6.89 28.81
N SER A 216 30.67 -7.00 29.59
CA SER A 216 30.62 -6.83 31.04
C SER A 216 30.23 -5.42 31.46
N GLN A 217 30.72 -4.39 30.73
CA GLN A 217 30.31 -3.00 30.93
C GLN A 217 28.81 -2.83 30.73
N LYS A 218 28.24 -3.38 29.65
CA LYS A 218 26.81 -3.32 29.41
C LYS A 218 26.00 -4.04 30.48
N ALA A 219 26.50 -5.15 31.05
CA ALA A 219 25.86 -5.81 32.17
C ALA A 219 25.82 -4.92 33.43
N SER A 220 26.93 -4.21 33.73
CA SER A 220 27.00 -3.24 34.82
C SER A 220 26.07 -2.04 34.60
N ASP A 221 26.03 -1.48 33.40
CA ASP A 221 25.11 -0.39 33.05
C ASP A 221 23.63 -0.78 33.25
N ILE A 222 23.25 -1.97 32.78
CA ILE A 222 21.89 -2.51 32.96
C ILE A 222 21.58 -2.70 34.45
N TYR A 223 22.52 -3.27 35.22
CA TYR A 223 22.34 -3.47 36.66
C TYR A 223 22.15 -2.14 37.40
N THR A 224 22.99 -1.18 37.14
CA THR A 224 22.91 0.15 37.74
C THR A 224 21.59 0.85 37.39
N ALA A 225 21.17 0.82 36.11
CA ALA A 225 19.92 1.36 35.69
C ALA A 225 18.73 0.68 36.40
N SER A 226 18.75 -0.65 36.51
CA SER A 226 17.65 -1.40 37.18
C SER A 226 17.53 -1.12 38.67
N CYS A 227 18.62 -0.81 39.35
CA CYS A 227 18.61 -0.47 40.77
C CYS A 227 18.20 0.98 41.04
N GLY A 228 18.35 1.88 40.05
CA GLY A 228 18.03 3.31 40.16
C GLY A 228 16.60 3.68 39.86
N HIS A 229 15.82 2.78 39.28
CA HIS A 229 14.46 3.10 38.85
C HIS A 229 13.38 2.77 39.87
N PHE A 230 12.40 3.68 40.00
CA PHE A 230 11.15 3.43 40.70
C PHE A 230 10.12 2.82 39.76
N THR A 231 9.53 1.68 40.15
CA THR A 231 8.52 0.98 39.35
C THR A 231 7.12 1.22 39.89
N THR A 232 6.15 1.46 39.02
CA THR A 232 4.76 1.72 39.40
C THR A 232 3.90 0.47 39.41
N LEU A 233 4.36 -0.64 38.79
CA LEU A 233 3.72 -1.94 38.85
C LEU A 233 4.59 -2.92 39.67
N PRO A 234 3.97 -3.79 40.49
CA PRO A 234 4.70 -4.76 41.29
C PRO A 234 5.17 -5.94 40.44
N LYS A 235 6.26 -6.59 40.91
CA LYS A 235 6.72 -7.85 40.34
C LYS A 235 5.82 -9.00 40.77
N ASN A 236 4.82 -9.32 39.95
CA ASN A 236 3.88 -10.41 40.13
C ASN A 236 3.55 -11.14 38.82
N SER A 237 2.76 -12.21 38.87
CA SER A 237 2.38 -13.02 37.71
C SER A 237 1.59 -12.21 36.66
N ASN A 238 0.72 -11.32 37.08
CA ASN A 238 -0.12 -10.51 36.19
C ASN A 238 0.74 -9.50 35.41
N THR A 239 1.64 -8.80 36.08
CA THR A 239 2.59 -7.87 35.44
C THR A 239 3.50 -8.61 34.47
N LYS A 240 4.00 -9.79 34.87
CA LYS A 240 4.80 -10.65 33.99
C LYS A 240 4.03 -11.00 32.71
N PHE A 241 2.80 -11.47 32.86
CA PHE A 241 1.95 -11.87 31.74
C PHE A 241 1.76 -10.69 30.75
N LEU A 242 1.43 -9.50 31.24
CA LEU A 242 1.22 -8.31 30.41
C LEU A 242 2.47 -7.96 29.59
N VAL A 243 3.64 -7.84 30.24
CA VAL A 243 4.88 -7.41 29.60
C VAL A 243 5.37 -8.48 28.60
N THR A 244 5.40 -9.75 29.04
CA THR A 244 5.92 -10.84 28.20
C THR A 244 5.02 -11.12 27.00
N THR A 245 3.69 -10.99 27.14
CA THR A 245 2.76 -11.14 26.03
C THR A 245 2.92 -10.01 25.00
N ALA A 246 3.05 -8.75 25.46
CA ALA A 246 3.28 -7.60 24.57
C ALA A 246 4.62 -7.74 23.82
N ALA A 247 5.69 -8.13 24.51
CA ALA A 247 7.00 -8.38 23.88
C ALA A 247 6.91 -9.50 22.83
N LYS A 248 6.24 -10.62 23.15
CA LYS A 248 6.05 -11.73 22.22
C LYS A 248 5.27 -11.33 20.98
N GLN A 249 4.21 -10.53 21.12
CA GLN A 249 3.45 -10.03 19.98
C GLN A 249 4.30 -9.16 19.05
N LEU A 250 5.12 -8.25 19.62
CA LEU A 250 6.01 -7.42 18.83
C LEU A 250 7.09 -8.24 18.11
N THR A 251 7.68 -9.24 18.75
CA THR A 251 8.63 -10.15 18.11
C THR A 251 7.96 -10.89 16.95
N SER A 252 6.79 -11.49 17.19
CA SER A 252 6.09 -12.30 16.18
C SER A 252 5.72 -11.48 14.92
N ILE A 253 5.28 -10.21 15.09
CA ILE A 253 4.98 -9.39 13.91
C ILE A 253 6.25 -9.00 13.16
N ASN A 254 7.37 -8.75 13.85
CA ASN A 254 8.65 -8.46 13.21
C ASN A 254 9.19 -9.69 12.43
N GLU A 255 9.06 -10.91 12.97
CA GLU A 255 9.39 -12.16 12.26
C GLU A 255 8.56 -12.27 10.97
N ASN A 256 7.25 -12.04 11.05
CA ASN A 256 6.38 -12.06 9.88
C ASN A 256 6.76 -10.99 8.84
N ILE A 257 7.20 -9.81 9.29
CA ILE A 257 7.70 -8.75 8.39
C ILE A 257 8.99 -9.18 7.70
N ALA A 258 9.91 -9.86 8.41
CA ALA A 258 11.14 -10.37 7.82
C ALA A 258 10.84 -11.39 6.70
N LEU A 259 9.89 -12.31 6.94
CA LEU A 259 9.43 -13.26 5.93
C LEU A 259 8.77 -12.56 4.73
N LEU A 260 7.87 -11.60 4.98
CA LEU A 260 7.23 -10.82 3.91
C LEU A 260 8.24 -10.05 3.06
N LYS A 261 9.29 -9.49 3.66
CA LYS A 261 10.37 -8.82 2.91
C LYS A 261 11.06 -9.79 1.96
N ALA A 262 11.41 -10.98 2.42
CA ALA A 262 12.07 -12.01 1.60
C ALA A 262 11.21 -12.39 0.37
N GLU A 263 9.91 -12.60 0.58
CA GLU A 263 8.96 -12.91 -0.49
C GLU A 263 8.77 -11.72 -1.46
N ILE A 264 8.65 -10.50 -0.95
CA ILE A 264 8.56 -9.28 -1.78
C ILE A 264 9.79 -9.17 -2.69
N PHE A 265 10.99 -9.42 -2.17
CA PHE A 265 12.22 -9.37 -2.96
C PHE A 265 12.29 -10.49 -3.99
N SER A 266 11.89 -11.70 -3.63
CA SER A 266 11.84 -12.85 -4.55
C SER A 266 10.90 -12.59 -5.73
N LEU A 267 9.70 -12.04 -5.46
CA LEU A 267 8.73 -11.70 -6.50
C LEU A 267 9.18 -10.50 -7.33
N ALA A 268 9.71 -9.45 -6.71
CA ALA A 268 10.15 -8.25 -7.41
C ALA A 268 11.27 -8.54 -8.42
N LYS A 269 12.24 -9.39 -8.07
CA LYS A 269 13.35 -9.79 -8.93
C LYS A 269 12.93 -10.52 -10.22
N GLN A 270 11.73 -11.07 -10.27
CA GLN A 270 11.20 -11.72 -11.45
C GLN A 270 10.63 -10.72 -12.49
N LEU A 271 10.48 -9.45 -12.10
CA LEU A 271 9.96 -8.41 -13.01
C LEU A 271 11.07 -7.92 -13.94
N PRO A 272 10.80 -7.78 -15.24
CA PRO A 272 11.82 -7.38 -16.23
C PRO A 272 12.40 -5.98 -15.96
N GLU A 273 11.64 -5.09 -15.35
CA GLU A 273 12.09 -3.74 -15.03
C GLU A 273 12.83 -3.63 -13.67
N TYR A 274 13.03 -4.73 -12.95
CA TYR A 274 13.58 -4.71 -11.58
C TYR A 274 14.91 -3.95 -11.51
N ASP A 275 15.89 -4.32 -12.34
CA ASP A 275 17.23 -3.74 -12.29
C ASP A 275 17.21 -2.23 -12.58
N VAL A 276 16.48 -1.81 -13.61
CA VAL A 276 16.33 -0.40 -13.99
C VAL A 276 15.68 0.43 -12.87
N VAL A 277 14.73 -0.16 -12.15
CA VAL A 277 14.07 0.51 -11.03
C VAL A 277 15.00 0.60 -9.82
N MET A 278 15.76 -0.44 -9.54
CA MET A 278 16.70 -0.46 -8.41
C MET A 278 17.92 0.45 -8.58
N GLU A 279 18.31 0.75 -9.84
CA GLU A 279 19.35 1.73 -10.14
C GLU A 279 18.93 3.19 -9.92
N MET A 280 17.63 3.46 -9.75
CA MET A 280 17.17 4.82 -9.53
C MET A 280 17.52 5.28 -8.11
N PHE A 281 18.20 6.44 -7.99
CA PHE A 281 18.55 6.98 -6.68
C PHE A 281 17.33 7.14 -5.77
N GLY A 282 17.50 6.85 -4.49
CA GLY A 282 16.44 6.93 -3.48
C GLY A 282 15.44 5.76 -3.48
N VAL A 283 15.56 4.85 -4.44
CA VAL A 283 14.77 3.62 -4.49
C VAL A 283 15.52 2.51 -3.74
N GLY A 284 14.91 2.02 -2.68
CA GLY A 284 15.38 0.83 -1.95
C GLY A 284 14.53 -0.39 -2.33
N GLU A 285 14.95 -1.58 -1.91
CA GLU A 285 14.30 -2.85 -2.26
C GLU A 285 12.78 -2.84 -2.01
N ILE A 286 12.33 -2.38 -0.85
CA ILE A 286 10.90 -2.30 -0.53
C ILE A 286 10.18 -1.23 -1.35
N THR A 287 10.77 -0.04 -1.47
CA THR A 287 10.13 1.06 -2.22
C THR A 287 10.08 0.79 -3.71
N GLY A 288 11.11 0.14 -4.27
CA GLY A 288 11.14 -0.33 -5.67
C GLY A 288 10.06 -1.37 -5.96
N ALA A 289 9.98 -2.39 -5.10
CA ALA A 289 8.92 -3.39 -5.19
C ALA A 289 7.51 -2.77 -5.09
N GLN A 290 7.31 -1.81 -4.18
CA GLN A 290 6.03 -1.10 -4.03
C GLN A 290 5.70 -0.23 -5.25
N LEU A 291 6.69 0.42 -5.87
CA LEU A 291 6.49 1.17 -7.11
C LEU A 291 6.00 0.25 -8.23
N MET A 292 6.74 -0.82 -8.50
CA MET A 292 6.40 -1.79 -9.54
C MET A 292 5.03 -2.43 -9.30
N ALA A 293 4.72 -2.78 -8.05
CA ALA A 293 3.43 -3.37 -7.67
C ALA A 293 2.24 -2.43 -7.85
N GLU A 294 2.37 -1.16 -7.45
CA GLU A 294 1.27 -0.20 -7.51
C GLU A 294 1.09 0.39 -8.91
N ILE A 295 2.18 0.62 -9.65
CA ILE A 295 2.14 1.13 -11.02
C ILE A 295 1.70 0.01 -11.99
N GLY A 296 2.17 -1.23 -11.78
CA GLY A 296 1.96 -2.31 -12.73
C GLY A 296 2.74 -2.11 -14.03
N ASP A 297 2.24 -2.64 -15.15
CA ASP A 297 2.88 -2.44 -16.44
C ASP A 297 2.74 -0.97 -16.89
N VAL A 298 3.89 -0.31 -17.06
CA VAL A 298 3.93 1.11 -17.44
C VAL A 298 3.38 1.36 -18.85
N ARG A 299 3.39 0.35 -19.73
CA ARG A 299 2.90 0.43 -21.12
C ARG A 299 1.39 0.65 -21.20
N ARG A 300 0.64 0.31 -20.14
CA ARG A 300 -0.81 0.61 -20.05
C ARG A 300 -1.13 2.09 -19.99
N PHE A 301 -0.14 2.95 -19.72
CA PHE A 301 -0.32 4.39 -19.70
C PHE A 301 0.07 4.97 -21.06
N PRO A 302 -0.83 5.67 -21.76
CA PRO A 302 -0.54 6.25 -23.07
C PRO A 302 0.60 7.27 -23.03
N ASN A 303 0.74 7.98 -21.92
CA ASN A 303 1.81 8.96 -21.71
C ASN A 303 2.16 9.14 -20.22
N ARG A 304 3.27 9.85 -19.96
CA ARG A 304 3.76 10.15 -18.62
C ARG A 304 2.77 10.93 -17.74
N SER A 305 1.93 11.76 -18.34
CA SER A 305 0.94 12.55 -17.59
C SER A 305 -0.20 11.68 -17.07
N SER A 306 -0.57 10.62 -17.81
CA SER A 306 -1.55 9.63 -17.36
C SER A 306 -1.07 8.86 -16.13
N LEU A 307 0.23 8.53 -16.03
CA LEU A 307 0.81 7.91 -14.83
C LEU A 307 0.79 8.87 -13.63
N VAL A 308 1.08 10.16 -13.86
CA VAL A 308 1.03 11.19 -12.80
C VAL A 308 -0.39 11.37 -12.27
N ALA A 309 -1.39 11.40 -13.16
CA ALA A 309 -2.80 11.44 -12.79
C ALA A 309 -3.25 10.17 -12.03
N PHE A 310 -2.77 8.99 -12.47
CA PHE A 310 -3.01 7.72 -11.79
C PHE A 310 -2.45 7.71 -10.34
N ALA A 311 -1.32 8.35 -10.11
CA ALA A 311 -0.78 8.54 -8.77
C ALA A 311 -1.57 9.58 -7.96
N GLY A 312 -2.28 10.50 -8.61
CA GLY A 312 -3.01 11.60 -8.00
C GLY A 312 -2.09 12.66 -7.37
N VAL A 313 -0.91 12.87 -7.97
CA VAL A 313 0.05 13.92 -7.61
C VAL A 313 0.04 15.09 -8.61
N ASP A 314 -0.90 15.07 -9.55
CA ASP A 314 -1.19 16.17 -10.47
C ASP A 314 -1.90 17.31 -9.72
N PRO A 315 -1.63 18.59 -10.07
CA PRO A 315 -2.36 19.71 -9.51
C PRO A 315 -3.80 19.72 -10.04
N SER A 316 -4.76 19.99 -9.16
CA SER A 316 -6.13 20.26 -9.58
C SER A 316 -6.17 21.56 -10.41
N VAL A 317 -6.99 21.59 -11.43
CA VAL A 317 -7.24 22.82 -12.21
C VAL A 317 -8.54 23.44 -11.71
N ASN A 318 -8.47 24.71 -11.31
CA ASN A 318 -9.63 25.49 -10.90
C ASN A 318 -9.62 26.81 -11.68
N GLN A 319 -10.29 26.79 -12.83
CA GLN A 319 -10.40 27.90 -13.75
C GLN A 319 -11.86 28.12 -14.11
N SER A 320 -12.32 29.36 -14.07
CA SER A 320 -13.67 29.75 -14.49
C SER A 320 -13.62 31.12 -15.15
N GLY A 321 -13.83 31.19 -16.46
CA GLY A 321 -13.73 32.42 -17.24
C GLY A 321 -12.35 33.08 -17.11
N LYS A 322 -12.28 34.28 -16.58
CA LYS A 322 -11.01 34.99 -16.32
C LYS A 322 -10.34 34.63 -14.99
N TYR A 323 -11.03 33.84 -14.13
CA TYR A 323 -10.49 33.43 -12.85
C TYR A 323 -9.55 32.25 -13.02
N ASN A 324 -8.33 32.36 -12.49
CA ASN A 324 -7.37 31.32 -12.41
C ASN A 324 -6.87 31.21 -10.96
N ALA A 325 -7.06 30.07 -10.31
CA ALA A 325 -6.68 29.91 -8.92
C ALA A 325 -5.16 30.01 -8.74
N HIS A 326 -4.71 30.84 -7.83
CA HIS A 326 -3.28 31.01 -7.51
C HIS A 326 -2.67 29.82 -6.77
N SER A 327 -3.50 29.01 -6.09
CA SER A 327 -3.06 27.83 -5.34
C SER A 327 -3.99 26.67 -5.64
N ASN A 328 -3.42 25.58 -6.14
CA ASN A 328 -4.14 24.35 -6.46
C ASN A 328 -3.61 23.20 -5.59
N SER A 329 -4.52 22.48 -4.94
CA SER A 329 -4.18 21.24 -4.25
C SER A 329 -3.96 20.10 -5.25
N THR A 330 -3.27 19.04 -4.81
CA THR A 330 -3.20 17.79 -5.60
C THR A 330 -4.55 17.10 -5.66
N THR A 331 -4.85 16.43 -6.77
CA THR A 331 -6.15 15.77 -6.99
C THR A 331 -6.41 14.65 -5.98
N LYS A 332 -5.37 13.95 -5.51
CA LYS A 332 -5.42 12.78 -4.61
C LYS A 332 -6.37 11.66 -5.08
N ARG A 333 -6.77 11.66 -6.35
CA ARG A 333 -7.73 10.70 -6.94
C ARG A 333 -7.14 9.32 -7.23
N GLY A 334 -5.82 9.16 -7.04
CA GLY A 334 -5.09 7.92 -7.32
C GLY A 334 -4.74 7.11 -6.06
N SER A 335 -3.81 6.13 -6.22
CA SER A 335 -3.37 5.24 -5.15
C SER A 335 -2.66 5.99 -4.01
N SER A 336 -3.22 5.93 -2.81
CA SER A 336 -2.58 6.47 -1.61
C SER A 336 -1.31 5.70 -1.22
N HIS A 337 -1.22 4.42 -1.57
CA HIS A 337 -0.02 3.61 -1.36
C HIS A 337 1.13 4.08 -2.26
N LEU A 338 0.84 4.34 -3.53
CA LEU A 338 1.82 4.89 -4.47
C LEU A 338 2.33 6.27 -4.02
N ARG A 339 1.44 7.18 -3.62
CA ARG A 339 1.86 8.50 -3.10
C ARG A 339 2.75 8.38 -1.86
N LYS A 340 2.43 7.48 -0.91
CA LYS A 340 3.29 7.22 0.25
C LYS A 340 4.69 6.79 -0.18
N THR A 341 4.79 5.85 -1.12
CA THR A 341 6.08 5.34 -1.62
C THR A 341 6.88 6.44 -2.32
N LEU A 342 6.23 7.26 -3.16
CA LEU A 342 6.85 8.40 -3.82
C LEU A 342 7.38 9.42 -2.81
N PHE A 343 6.59 9.75 -1.79
CA PHE A 343 7.02 10.65 -0.72
C PHE A 343 8.24 10.12 0.02
N GLN A 344 8.32 8.81 0.29
CA GLN A 344 9.48 8.18 0.93
C GLN A 344 10.74 8.29 0.05
N ILE A 345 10.61 8.01 -1.26
CA ILE A 345 11.71 8.12 -2.22
C ILE A 345 12.21 9.57 -2.28
N VAL A 346 11.32 10.54 -2.49
CA VAL A 346 11.70 11.96 -2.57
C VAL A 346 12.29 12.46 -1.24
N SER A 347 11.81 11.94 -0.10
CA SER A 347 12.39 12.25 1.21
C SER A 347 13.84 11.78 1.32
N THR A 348 14.22 10.68 0.65
CA THR A 348 15.63 10.21 0.61
C THR A 348 16.50 11.20 -0.14
N TYR A 349 16.04 11.78 -1.26
CA TYR A 349 16.77 12.86 -1.95
C TYR A 349 17.03 14.08 -1.05
N VAL A 350 16.02 14.47 -0.27
CA VAL A 350 16.18 15.61 0.66
C VAL A 350 17.15 15.30 1.79
N LYS A 351 17.17 14.07 2.29
CA LYS A 351 18.06 13.64 3.39
C LYS A 351 19.50 13.44 2.92
N CYS A 352 19.70 12.78 1.79
CA CYS A 352 21.02 12.42 1.29
C CYS A 352 21.68 13.55 0.49
N SER A 353 20.89 14.51 0.00
CA SER A 353 21.39 15.68 -0.76
C SER A 353 22.32 15.33 -1.94
N PRO A 354 21.96 14.43 -2.85
CA PRO A 354 22.82 13.99 -3.95
C PRO A 354 22.94 15.08 -5.02
N VAL A 355 24.03 15.86 -4.98
CA VAL A 355 24.21 17.09 -5.77
C VAL A 355 24.16 16.85 -7.28
N ASP A 356 24.65 15.71 -7.73
CA ASP A 356 24.71 15.34 -9.15
C ASP A 356 23.39 14.82 -9.71
N GLU A 357 22.42 14.51 -8.84
CA GLU A 357 21.15 13.96 -9.26
C GLU A 357 20.18 15.02 -9.82
N PRO A 358 19.68 14.86 -11.05
CA PRO A 358 18.81 15.85 -11.69
C PRO A 358 17.51 16.16 -10.91
N LEU A 359 17.02 15.18 -10.13
CA LEU A 359 15.84 15.38 -9.30
C LEU A 359 16.17 16.24 -8.06
N TYR A 360 17.33 16.04 -7.45
CA TYR A 360 17.75 16.86 -6.33
C TYR A 360 18.01 18.31 -6.75
N GLN A 361 18.67 18.51 -7.90
CA GLN A 361 18.87 19.85 -8.48
C GLN A 361 17.53 20.57 -8.73
N PHE A 362 16.52 19.82 -9.20
CA PHE A 362 15.17 20.35 -9.35
C PHE A 362 14.53 20.73 -8.00
N ILE A 363 14.72 19.91 -6.95
CA ILE A 363 14.25 20.24 -5.58
C ILE A 363 14.92 21.53 -5.09
N CYS A 364 16.24 21.66 -5.24
CA CYS A 364 16.99 22.85 -4.85
C CYS A 364 16.48 24.11 -5.60
N LYS A 365 16.26 24.00 -6.92
CA LYS A 365 15.67 25.09 -7.71
C LYS A 365 14.31 25.51 -7.16
N LYS A 366 13.41 24.55 -6.85
CA LYS A 366 12.09 24.87 -6.30
C LYS A 366 12.14 25.50 -4.91
N ARG A 367 13.12 25.11 -4.10
CA ARG A 367 13.39 25.73 -2.79
C ARG A 367 13.90 27.15 -2.94
N SER A 368 14.82 27.41 -3.87
CA SER A 368 15.31 28.77 -4.15
C SER A 368 14.23 29.70 -4.72
N GLU A 369 13.21 29.15 -5.41
CA GLU A 369 12.00 29.88 -5.83
C GLU A 369 11.05 30.22 -4.65
N GLY A 370 11.39 29.88 -3.40
CA GLY A 370 10.56 30.12 -2.22
C GLY A 370 9.35 29.22 -2.09
N LYS A 371 9.28 28.09 -2.80
CA LYS A 371 8.14 27.17 -2.72
C LYS A 371 8.08 26.45 -1.35
N PRO A 372 6.88 26.34 -0.72
CA PRO A 372 6.70 25.60 0.53
C PRO A 372 7.09 24.13 0.40
N TYR A 373 7.43 23.50 1.54
CA TYR A 373 7.92 22.12 1.63
C TYR A 373 7.06 21.13 0.82
N TYR A 374 5.76 21.03 1.08
CA TYR A 374 4.90 20.07 0.39
C TYR A 374 4.71 20.37 -1.10
N VAL A 375 4.86 21.63 -1.51
CA VAL A 375 4.76 22.02 -2.94
C VAL A 375 5.95 21.49 -3.71
N TYR A 376 7.19 21.70 -3.24
CA TYR A 376 8.35 21.19 -3.95
C TYR A 376 8.48 19.66 -3.83
N MET A 377 8.05 19.05 -2.72
CA MET A 377 7.99 17.59 -2.59
C MET A 377 7.07 16.95 -3.64
N THR A 378 5.84 17.45 -3.75
CA THR A 378 4.87 16.95 -4.77
C THR A 378 5.35 17.20 -6.20
N ALA A 379 5.96 18.36 -6.46
CA ALA A 379 6.56 18.64 -7.77
C ALA A 379 7.70 17.66 -8.10
N ALA A 380 8.49 17.27 -7.09
CA ALA A 380 9.54 16.27 -7.23
C ALA A 380 8.98 14.85 -7.45
N GLU A 381 7.89 14.46 -6.75
CA GLU A 381 7.17 13.20 -7.00
C GLU A 381 6.69 13.12 -8.45
N ASN A 382 6.10 14.19 -8.98
CA ASN A 382 5.67 14.28 -10.36
C ASN A 382 6.86 14.13 -11.33
N LYS A 383 7.99 14.81 -11.07
CA LYS A 383 9.20 14.69 -11.90
C LYS A 383 9.78 13.28 -11.82
N PHE A 384 9.82 12.67 -10.64
CA PHE A 384 10.28 11.28 -10.45
C PHE A 384 9.45 10.29 -11.28
N LEU A 385 8.12 10.38 -11.25
CA LEU A 385 7.24 9.52 -12.04
C LEU A 385 7.46 9.66 -13.55
N ARG A 386 7.79 10.86 -14.03
CA ARG A 386 8.12 11.08 -15.45
C ARG A 386 9.44 10.41 -15.85
N ILE A 387 10.43 10.43 -14.94
CA ILE A 387 11.71 9.74 -15.13
C ILE A 387 11.47 8.22 -15.10
N TYR A 388 10.74 7.74 -14.10
CA TYR A 388 10.35 6.33 -13.97
C TYR A 388 9.67 5.82 -15.24
N TYR A 389 8.64 6.56 -15.73
CA TYR A 389 7.91 6.21 -16.95
C TYR A 389 8.84 6.05 -18.15
N ALA A 390 9.76 6.99 -18.35
CA ALA A 390 10.67 6.95 -19.49
C ALA A 390 11.62 5.75 -19.41
N ARG A 391 12.33 5.58 -18.28
CA ARG A 391 13.33 4.51 -18.10
C ARG A 391 12.71 3.11 -18.16
N VAL A 392 11.59 2.91 -17.46
CA VAL A 392 10.92 1.60 -17.41
C VAL A 392 10.26 1.27 -18.75
N LYS A 393 9.66 2.25 -19.43
CA LYS A 393 9.07 2.01 -20.76
C LYS A 393 10.14 1.66 -21.81
N GLU A 394 11.28 2.30 -21.77
CA GLU A 394 12.42 1.97 -22.63
C GLU A 394 12.89 0.54 -22.38
N CYS A 395 13.08 0.15 -21.11
CA CYS A 395 13.45 -1.20 -20.72
C CYS A 395 12.45 -2.27 -21.19
N LEU A 396 11.14 -2.01 -21.05
CA LEU A 396 10.10 -2.98 -21.42
C LEU A 396 9.83 -3.06 -22.94
N ASN A 397 10.34 -2.12 -23.72
CA ASN A 397 10.21 -2.10 -25.17
C ASN A 397 11.49 -2.57 -25.89
N ALA A 398 12.61 -2.71 -25.14
CA ALA A 398 13.87 -3.29 -25.63
C ALA A 398 13.79 -4.81 -25.68
#